data_63a231a60c682eb470bc630960b4588e
#
_entry.id   63a231a60c682eb470bc630960b4588e
#
_cell.length_a   1.000
_cell.length_b   1.000
_cell.length_c   1.000
_cell.angle_alpha   90.00
_cell.angle_beta   90.00
_cell.angle_gamma   90.00
#
_symmetry.space_group_name_H-M   'P 1'
#
loop_
_entity.id
_entity.type
_entity.pdbx_description
1 polymer ?
#
loop_
_entity_poly.entity_id
_entity_poly.type
_entity_poly.pdbx_seq_one_letter_code
_entity_poly.pdbx_strand_id
1 'polypeptide(L)'
;ITTVAGGVGSGTANGTRIRIDKPDLFGGESREGGIVGEIDLLTGGPDQGSNDYLSAKAGAAVPGFRGLASLVLRQVYLGLNPYLKPWAVRLTRVLTAEDGAAQWYSETAAIAPEDPAFGPDMNPAHIIRECLTNRAWGLGYGDGDIGPGFTAAADRLYAEGFGLSLLWQSDASLEEFLGDILHHIDAQLYVDRRSGCWELKLIRDDADPGTLPVFDETSVIDWGELGRREAADLVNSVTVTFSDARSDQTGSVSVTDTARVQLMGQVIATTVDYPGVRFEALAVRLAERDLRGLSSPLLSGEITVNRRGANLDPGDAIRLDSPRRGFEATVVRVVEINHGDGRDNGVRLRIVEDAFALGATALVGGAAGPVATSFVAAPQPLVRRLVEEAPYWLLVQELGHTQ
;
A
#
# COMPACT_ATOMS: atom_id res chain seq x y z
N ILE A 1 22.24 7.74 13.60
CA ILE A 1 22.12 6.41 12.99
C ILE A 1 23.43 6.14 12.27
N THR A 2 24.12 5.04 12.61
CA THR A 2 25.33 4.62 11.90
C THR A 2 24.94 3.48 10.97
N THR A 3 24.95 3.73 9.68
CA THR A 3 24.68 2.72 8.67
C THR A 3 25.98 2.00 8.33
N VAL A 4 26.01 0.69 8.46
CA VAL A 4 27.09 -0.17 7.98
C VAL A 4 26.57 -0.92 6.78
N ALA A 5 27.04 -0.57 5.58
CA ALA A 5 26.69 -1.30 4.37
C ALA A 5 27.58 -2.54 4.27
N GLY A 6 26.98 -3.71 4.34
CA GLY A 6 27.62 -4.98 4.05
C GLY A 6 27.09 -5.55 2.74
N GLY A 7 27.97 -5.82 1.79
CA GLY A 7 27.58 -6.52 0.57
C GLY A 7 27.20 -7.97 0.89
N VAL A 8 26.16 -8.50 0.24
CA VAL A 8 25.80 -9.93 0.33
C VAL A 8 26.89 -10.73 -0.38
N GLY A 9 27.81 -11.30 0.39
CA GLY A 9 28.76 -12.27 -0.11
C GLY A 9 28.05 -13.61 -0.25
N SER A 10 28.11 -14.20 -1.44
CA SER A 10 27.59 -15.52 -1.71
C SER A 10 28.22 -16.58 -0.80
N GLY A 11 27.40 -17.26 0.01
CA GLY A 11 27.59 -18.64 0.35
C GLY A 11 28.83 -19.08 1.11
N THR A 12 29.33 -18.32 2.10
CA THR A 12 30.25 -18.92 3.09
C THR A 12 29.44 -19.44 4.28
N ALA A 13 29.86 -20.56 4.86
CA ALA A 13 29.20 -21.14 6.06
C ALA A 13 29.05 -20.14 7.21
N ASN A 14 29.86 -19.10 7.23
CA ASN A 14 29.87 -18.03 8.25
C ASN A 14 29.26 -16.71 7.79
N GLY A 15 28.62 -16.66 6.62
CA GLY A 15 28.05 -15.43 6.08
C GLY A 15 29.09 -14.35 5.75
N THR A 16 28.69 -13.09 5.78
CA THR A 16 29.58 -11.94 5.56
C THR A 16 30.03 -11.36 6.89
N ARG A 17 31.35 -11.28 7.10
CA ARG A 17 31.92 -10.66 8.29
C ARG A 17 32.09 -9.17 8.07
N ILE A 18 31.55 -8.39 8.98
CA ILE A 18 31.64 -6.92 8.99
C ILE A 18 32.39 -6.50 10.25
N ARG A 19 33.40 -5.64 10.09
CA ARG A 19 34.06 -4.98 11.19
C ARG A 19 33.42 -3.62 11.45
N ILE A 20 32.98 -3.39 12.68
CA ILE A 20 32.51 -2.07 13.12
C ILE A 20 33.65 -1.47 13.95
N ASP A 21 34.04 -0.25 13.63
CA ASP A 21 35.03 0.54 14.33
C ASP A 21 34.50 1.97 14.48
N LYS A 22 33.69 2.17 15.51
CA LYS A 22 33.02 3.45 15.82
C LYS A 22 33.20 3.76 17.33
N PRO A 23 34.44 4.02 17.79
CA PRO A 23 34.72 4.24 19.19
C PRO A 23 34.07 5.52 19.74
N ASP A 24 33.82 6.52 18.89
CA ASP A 24 33.24 7.80 19.30
C ASP A 24 31.71 7.82 19.28
N LEU A 25 31.08 6.74 18.86
CA LEU A 25 29.63 6.65 18.87
C LEU A 25 29.09 6.78 20.29
N PHE A 26 27.96 7.46 20.49
CA PHE A 26 27.36 7.75 21.82
C PHE A 26 28.24 8.64 22.73
N GLY A 27 29.15 9.43 22.14
CA GLY A 27 30.00 10.38 22.86
C GLY A 27 31.32 9.81 23.33
N GLY A 28 31.74 8.64 22.84
CA GLY A 28 33.04 8.03 23.10
C GLY A 28 33.25 7.61 24.55
N GLU A 29 34.51 7.40 24.91
CA GLU A 29 34.90 6.97 26.25
C GLU A 29 34.53 7.95 27.37
N SER A 30 34.32 9.24 27.02
CA SER A 30 33.94 10.27 28.01
C SER A 30 32.46 10.20 28.42
N ARG A 31 31.64 9.41 27.74
CA ARG A 31 30.19 9.26 28.02
C ARG A 31 29.80 7.78 28.06
N GLU A 32 29.23 7.26 26.98
CA GLU A 32 28.68 5.90 26.94
C GLU A 32 29.55 4.90 26.19
N GLY A 33 30.68 5.35 25.63
CA GLY A 33 31.55 4.53 24.79
C GLY A 33 30.95 4.36 23.36
N GLY A 34 31.71 3.64 22.53
CA GLY A 34 31.31 3.38 21.15
C GLY A 34 30.96 1.93 20.85
N ILE A 35 30.99 1.56 19.59
CA ILE A 35 30.80 0.18 19.13
C ILE A 35 32.06 -0.23 18.36
N VAL A 36 32.72 -1.28 18.82
CA VAL A 36 33.93 -1.84 18.17
C VAL A 36 33.88 -3.36 18.20
N GLY A 37 34.09 -3.99 17.05
CA GLY A 37 34.17 -5.45 16.99
C GLY A 37 33.76 -6.00 15.60
N GLU A 38 33.55 -7.31 15.56
CA GLU A 38 33.18 -8.03 14.36
C GLU A 38 31.77 -8.64 14.49
N ILE A 39 31.02 -8.55 13.41
CA ILE A 39 29.67 -9.14 13.30
C ILE A 39 29.63 -10.03 12.08
N ASP A 40 29.16 -11.27 12.24
CA ASP A 40 28.81 -12.10 11.10
C ASP A 40 27.34 -11.84 10.73
N LEU A 41 27.09 -11.44 9.48
CA LEU A 41 25.77 -11.30 8.90
C LEU A 41 25.45 -12.60 8.18
N LEU A 42 24.45 -13.31 8.65
CA LEU A 42 23.94 -14.56 8.10
C LEU A 42 22.61 -14.27 7.42
N THR A 43 22.50 -14.54 6.12
CA THR A 43 21.30 -14.22 5.34
C THR A 43 20.26 -15.35 5.28
N GLY A 44 20.57 -16.51 5.88
CA GLY A 44 19.64 -17.64 5.88
C GLY A 44 19.59 -18.43 4.57
N GLY A 45 20.62 -18.33 3.73
CA GLY A 45 20.65 -19.06 2.45
C GLY A 45 20.48 -20.56 2.59
N PRO A 46 20.03 -21.28 1.52
CA PRO A 46 19.73 -22.72 1.56
C PRO A 46 20.94 -23.58 1.93
N ASP A 47 22.15 -23.12 1.60
CA ASP A 47 23.41 -23.81 1.87
C ASP A 47 24.14 -23.27 3.12
N GLN A 48 23.47 -22.41 3.91
CA GLN A 48 24.06 -21.82 5.11
C GLN A 48 24.45 -22.92 6.10
N GLY A 49 25.73 -22.96 6.42
CA GLY A 49 26.30 -23.89 7.39
C GLY A 49 26.24 -23.37 8.82
N SER A 50 26.72 -24.20 9.75
CA SER A 50 26.89 -23.86 11.17
C SER A 50 27.89 -22.72 11.33
N ASN A 51 27.56 -21.69 12.12
CA ASN A 51 28.50 -20.61 12.44
C ASN A 51 29.63 -21.10 13.39
N ASP A 52 30.88 -20.88 13.04
CA ASP A 52 32.03 -21.35 13.74
C ASP A 52 32.15 -20.78 15.17
N TYR A 53 31.87 -19.49 15.33
CA TYR A 53 31.97 -18.82 16.62
C TYR A 53 30.87 -19.31 17.58
N LEU A 54 29.63 -19.44 17.10
CA LEU A 54 28.53 -19.98 17.93
C LEU A 54 28.81 -21.42 18.30
N SER A 55 29.29 -22.25 17.38
CA SER A 55 29.64 -23.66 17.63
C SER A 55 30.77 -23.77 18.67
N ALA A 56 31.81 -22.94 18.57
CA ALA A 56 32.89 -22.90 19.54
C ALA A 56 32.42 -22.46 20.94
N LYS A 57 31.48 -21.51 21.02
CA LYS A 57 30.92 -21.07 22.30
C LYS A 57 29.95 -22.07 22.91
N ALA A 58 29.16 -22.77 22.09
CA ALA A 58 28.25 -23.80 22.54
C ALA A 58 28.94 -25.13 22.89
N GLY A 59 30.18 -25.33 22.48
CA GLY A 59 30.90 -26.60 22.62
C GLY A 59 30.37 -27.72 21.75
N ALA A 60 29.46 -27.42 20.79
CA ALA A 60 28.85 -28.34 19.85
C ALA A 60 28.47 -27.61 18.58
N ALA A 61 28.29 -28.34 17.47
CA ALA A 61 27.80 -27.75 16.23
C ALA A 61 26.36 -27.21 16.42
N VAL A 62 26.14 -25.92 16.09
CA VAL A 62 24.82 -25.32 16.10
C VAL A 62 24.16 -25.46 14.70
N PRO A 63 22.82 -25.43 14.59
CA PRO A 63 22.16 -25.42 13.28
C PRO A 63 22.62 -24.26 12.41
N GLY A 64 22.50 -24.42 11.09
CA GLY A 64 22.82 -23.36 10.11
C GLY A 64 21.78 -22.23 10.05
N PHE A 65 20.64 -22.35 10.74
CA PHE A 65 19.54 -21.35 10.76
C PHE A 65 19.13 -20.92 9.34
N ARG A 66 18.94 -21.88 8.44
CA ARG A 66 18.49 -21.65 7.07
C ARG A 66 17.09 -21.02 7.07
N GLY A 67 16.82 -20.12 6.15
CA GLY A 67 15.57 -19.33 6.10
C GLY A 67 15.52 -18.17 7.12
N LEU A 68 16.52 -18.01 7.98
CA LEU A 68 16.56 -16.96 9.01
C LEU A 68 17.74 -16.03 8.81
N ALA A 69 17.48 -14.76 8.60
CA ALA A 69 18.52 -13.74 8.67
C ALA A 69 18.91 -13.50 10.13
N SER A 70 20.20 -13.55 10.43
CA SER A 70 20.71 -13.41 11.80
C SER A 70 22.02 -12.64 11.87
N LEU A 71 22.26 -12.00 13.00
CA LEU A 71 23.50 -11.29 13.32
C LEU A 71 24.20 -12.02 14.46
N VAL A 72 25.45 -12.36 14.26
CA VAL A 72 26.29 -12.96 15.31
C VAL A 72 27.37 -11.96 15.73
N LEU A 73 27.25 -11.43 16.93
CA LEU A 73 28.22 -10.50 17.51
C LEU A 73 29.42 -11.27 18.08
N ARG A 74 30.58 -11.07 17.47
CA ARG A 74 31.84 -11.73 17.90
C ARG A 74 32.58 -10.87 18.90
N GLN A 75 32.24 -10.97 20.20
CA GLN A 75 32.81 -10.17 21.25
C GLN A 75 32.81 -8.67 20.94
N VAL A 76 31.70 -8.17 20.45
CA VAL A 76 31.55 -6.75 20.11
C VAL A 76 31.46 -5.94 21.40
N TYR A 77 32.30 -4.92 21.51
CA TYR A 77 32.18 -3.91 22.55
C TYR A 77 31.02 -2.95 22.21
N LEU A 78 30.07 -2.86 23.12
CA LEU A 78 28.83 -2.10 22.95
C LEU A 78 28.71 -0.88 23.87
N GLY A 79 29.82 -0.31 24.25
CA GLY A 79 29.89 0.83 25.14
C GLY A 79 30.07 0.46 26.62
N LEU A 80 30.14 1.47 27.48
CA LEU A 80 30.36 1.35 28.94
C LEU A 80 29.03 1.09 29.69
N ASN A 81 27.91 1.31 29.06
CA ASN A 81 26.59 1.16 29.67
C ASN A 81 26.15 -0.33 29.62
N PRO A 82 25.69 -0.93 30.75
CA PRO A 82 25.24 -2.32 30.78
C PRO A 82 23.93 -2.57 29.96
N TYR A 83 23.25 -1.55 29.53
CA TYR A 83 22.04 -1.69 28.73
C TYR A 83 22.35 -1.92 27.25
N LEU A 84 21.81 -2.99 26.69
CA LEU A 84 21.93 -3.25 25.26
C LEU A 84 21.23 -2.14 24.47
N LYS A 85 21.95 -1.55 23.51
CA LYS A 85 21.37 -0.58 22.59
C LYS A 85 20.47 -1.32 21.62
N PRO A 86 19.30 -0.76 21.22
CA PRO A 86 18.44 -1.37 20.20
C PRO A 86 19.16 -1.42 18.84
N TRP A 87 19.03 -2.56 18.17
CA TRP A 87 19.54 -2.77 16.83
C TRP A 87 18.38 -2.75 15.85
N ALA A 88 18.53 -2.01 14.74
CA ALA A 88 17.64 -2.03 13.61
C ALA A 88 18.41 -2.55 12.39
N VAL A 89 17.75 -3.41 11.61
CA VAL A 89 18.33 -4.04 10.42
C VAL A 89 17.40 -3.82 9.27
N ARG A 90 17.94 -3.32 8.14
CA ARG A 90 17.19 -3.25 6.88
C ARG A 90 17.52 -4.47 6.04
N LEU A 91 16.52 -5.28 5.73
CA LEU A 91 16.64 -6.47 4.90
C LEU A 91 15.95 -6.21 3.56
N THR A 92 16.54 -6.73 2.49
CA THR A 92 15.94 -6.68 1.15
C THR A 92 16.02 -8.08 0.52
N ARG A 93 14.88 -8.62 0.14
CA ARG A 93 14.77 -9.88 -0.58
C ARG A 93 13.86 -9.66 -1.80
N VAL A 94 14.45 -9.45 -2.96
CA VAL A 94 13.72 -9.11 -4.18
C VAL A 94 14.00 -10.07 -5.33
N LEU A 95 15.26 -10.44 -5.52
CA LEU A 95 15.71 -11.22 -6.70
C LEU A 95 15.64 -12.73 -6.52
N THR A 96 15.46 -13.21 -5.30
CA THR A 96 15.41 -14.64 -4.99
C THR A 96 14.18 -15.00 -4.19
N ALA A 97 13.64 -16.18 -4.43
CA ALA A 97 12.64 -16.82 -3.60
C ALA A 97 13.24 -17.26 -2.26
N GLU A 98 12.41 -17.77 -1.34
CA GLU A 98 12.84 -18.24 -0.01
C GLU A 98 13.87 -19.38 -0.08
N ASP A 99 13.72 -20.28 -1.03
CA ASP A 99 14.64 -21.40 -1.27
C ASP A 99 15.95 -20.99 -1.94
N GLY A 100 16.14 -19.70 -2.26
CA GLY A 100 17.30 -19.15 -2.95
C GLY A 100 17.26 -19.29 -4.47
N ALA A 101 16.21 -19.84 -5.05
CA ALA A 101 16.00 -19.86 -6.49
C ALA A 101 15.74 -18.46 -7.05
N ALA A 102 15.98 -18.27 -8.34
CA ALA A 102 15.59 -17.03 -9.01
C ALA A 102 14.07 -16.86 -8.98
N GLN A 103 13.61 -15.61 -8.99
CA GLN A 103 12.20 -15.29 -9.14
C GLN A 103 11.65 -15.86 -10.47
N TRP A 104 10.39 -16.26 -10.47
CA TRP A 104 9.71 -16.88 -11.62
C TRP A 104 9.74 -16.01 -12.88
N TYR A 105 9.81 -14.69 -12.74
CA TYR A 105 9.93 -13.71 -13.82
C TYR A 105 10.92 -12.61 -13.39
N SER A 106 12.21 -12.98 -13.34
CA SER A 106 13.28 -12.19 -12.73
C SER A 106 13.45 -10.80 -13.32
N GLU A 107 13.13 -10.61 -14.61
CA GLU A 107 13.27 -9.35 -15.32
C GLU A 107 12.36 -8.25 -14.76
N THR A 108 11.22 -8.60 -14.18
CA THR A 108 10.24 -7.66 -13.64
C THR A 108 10.21 -7.63 -12.11
N ALA A 109 10.98 -8.49 -11.44
CA ALA A 109 10.90 -8.66 -9.99
C ALA A 109 11.33 -7.43 -9.20
N ALA A 110 12.36 -6.72 -9.68
CA ALA A 110 12.98 -5.58 -9.02
C ALA A 110 12.51 -4.27 -9.64
N ILE A 111 11.81 -3.47 -8.86
CA ILE A 111 11.38 -2.12 -9.26
C ILE A 111 12.41 -1.12 -8.75
N ALA A 112 12.96 -0.31 -9.67
CA ALA A 112 13.92 0.74 -9.31
C ALA A 112 13.24 1.77 -8.40
N PRO A 113 13.84 2.08 -7.23
CA PRO A 113 13.30 3.10 -6.35
C PRO A 113 13.59 4.51 -6.90
N GLU A 114 12.90 5.51 -6.37
CA GLU A 114 13.18 6.92 -6.67
C GLU A 114 14.63 7.30 -6.33
N ASP A 115 15.17 6.75 -5.24
CA ASP A 115 16.54 6.96 -4.82
C ASP A 115 17.30 5.61 -4.79
N PRO A 116 18.26 5.39 -5.70
CA PRO A 116 19.00 4.13 -5.82
C PRO A 116 19.78 3.73 -4.56
N ALA A 117 20.05 4.66 -3.63
CA ALA A 117 20.74 4.38 -2.38
C ALA A 117 19.95 3.42 -1.46
N PHE A 118 18.63 3.29 -1.68
CA PHE A 118 17.77 2.45 -0.84
C PHE A 118 17.55 1.03 -1.37
N GLY A 119 18.12 0.69 -2.52
CA GLY A 119 17.91 -0.59 -3.17
C GLY A 119 16.48 -0.74 -3.74
N PRO A 120 16.24 -1.78 -4.57
CA PRO A 120 14.99 -1.96 -5.27
C PRO A 120 13.83 -2.34 -4.35
N ASP A 121 12.63 -1.98 -4.77
CA ASP A 121 11.38 -2.50 -4.24
C ASP A 121 10.98 -3.79 -4.97
N MET A 122 10.15 -4.60 -4.35
CA MET A 122 9.64 -5.81 -4.99
C MET A 122 8.36 -5.49 -5.77
N ASN A 123 8.27 -6.09 -6.96
CA ASN A 123 7.04 -6.04 -7.76
C ASN A 123 5.89 -6.76 -7.01
N PRO A 124 4.76 -6.10 -6.77
CA PRO A 124 3.64 -6.67 -6.02
C PRO A 124 3.09 -7.98 -6.58
N ALA A 125 3.11 -8.18 -7.91
CA ALA A 125 2.67 -9.43 -8.52
C ALA A 125 3.54 -10.63 -8.06
N HIS A 126 4.83 -10.40 -7.82
CA HIS A 126 5.74 -11.42 -7.28
C HIS A 126 5.42 -11.72 -5.82
N ILE A 127 5.10 -10.69 -5.01
CA ILE A 127 4.74 -10.88 -3.61
C ILE A 127 3.46 -11.74 -3.52
N ILE A 128 2.41 -11.38 -4.28
CA ILE A 128 1.15 -12.12 -4.28
C ILE A 128 1.37 -13.56 -4.74
N ARG A 129 2.14 -13.76 -5.82
CA ARG A 129 2.43 -15.11 -6.33
C ARG A 129 3.18 -15.94 -5.28
N GLU A 130 4.15 -15.36 -4.58
CA GLU A 130 4.86 -16.06 -3.52
C GLU A 130 3.91 -16.44 -2.36
N CYS A 131 2.99 -15.57 -1.97
CA CYS A 131 1.94 -15.89 -1.00
C CYS A 131 1.10 -17.09 -1.42
N LEU A 132 0.80 -17.22 -2.71
CA LEU A 132 0.04 -18.36 -3.23
C LEU A 132 0.86 -19.65 -3.33
N THR A 133 2.11 -19.58 -3.77
CA THR A 133 2.90 -20.76 -4.15
C THR A 133 3.86 -21.26 -3.06
N ASN A 134 4.22 -20.42 -2.09
CA ASN A 134 5.14 -20.82 -1.04
C ASN A 134 4.55 -21.93 -0.18
N ARG A 135 5.30 -23.04 0.00
CA ARG A 135 4.84 -24.23 0.73
C ARG A 135 5.12 -24.16 2.24
N ALA A 136 6.00 -23.26 2.67
CA ALA A 136 6.39 -23.18 4.07
C ALA A 136 5.43 -22.26 4.87
N TRP A 137 5.00 -21.15 4.26
CA TRP A 137 4.18 -20.14 4.95
C TRP A 137 3.01 -19.62 4.10
N GLY A 138 2.99 -19.86 2.80
CA GLY A 138 1.92 -19.50 1.87
C GLY A 138 0.86 -20.59 1.72
N LEU A 139 0.08 -20.50 0.66
CA LEU A 139 -1.01 -21.45 0.38
C LEU A 139 -0.55 -22.75 -0.30
N GLY A 140 0.68 -22.79 -0.84
CA GLY A 140 1.30 -23.98 -1.39
C GLY A 140 0.78 -24.46 -2.74
N TYR A 141 0.11 -23.57 -3.52
CA TYR A 141 -0.32 -23.88 -4.88
C TYR A 141 0.88 -24.17 -5.80
N GLY A 142 0.65 -24.98 -6.82
CA GLY A 142 1.66 -25.26 -7.84
C GLY A 142 1.76 -24.15 -8.89
N ASP A 143 2.86 -24.12 -9.64
CA ASP A 143 3.02 -23.16 -10.74
C ASP A 143 1.93 -23.30 -11.81
N GLY A 144 1.39 -24.50 -12.02
CA GLY A 144 0.29 -24.76 -12.93
C GLY A 144 -1.06 -24.16 -12.51
N ASP A 145 -1.19 -23.77 -11.25
CA ASP A 145 -2.40 -23.16 -10.69
C ASP A 145 -2.39 -21.63 -10.84
N ILE A 146 -1.30 -21.06 -11.40
CA ILE A 146 -1.12 -19.63 -11.60
C ILE A 146 -1.34 -19.27 -13.07
N GLY A 147 -2.28 -18.40 -13.34
CA GLY A 147 -2.67 -18.01 -14.69
C GLY A 147 -1.82 -16.89 -15.30
N PRO A 148 -1.99 -16.63 -16.59
CA PRO A 148 -1.20 -15.64 -17.35
C PRO A 148 -1.43 -14.18 -16.90
N GLY A 149 -2.51 -13.87 -16.20
CA GLY A 149 -2.78 -12.54 -15.64
C GLY A 149 -1.67 -12.04 -14.72
N PHE A 150 -0.95 -12.96 -14.05
CA PHE A 150 0.20 -12.60 -13.23
C PHE A 150 1.35 -12.01 -14.03
N THR A 151 1.65 -12.58 -15.22
CA THR A 151 2.68 -12.04 -16.09
C THR A 151 2.30 -10.65 -16.60
N ALA A 152 1.07 -10.50 -17.08
CA ALA A 152 0.56 -9.19 -17.54
C ALA A 152 0.57 -8.13 -16.43
N ALA A 153 0.17 -8.52 -15.21
CA ALA A 153 0.22 -7.62 -14.06
C ALA A 153 1.66 -7.25 -13.68
N ALA A 154 2.59 -8.21 -13.69
CA ALA A 154 4.00 -7.95 -13.41
C ALA A 154 4.62 -6.98 -14.41
N ASP A 155 4.38 -7.17 -15.72
CA ASP A 155 4.84 -6.26 -16.77
C ASP A 155 4.29 -4.85 -16.59
N ARG A 156 2.99 -4.74 -16.29
CA ARG A 156 2.33 -3.45 -16.12
C ARG A 156 2.86 -2.71 -14.89
N LEU A 157 2.97 -3.36 -13.74
CA LEU A 157 3.51 -2.79 -12.51
C LEU A 157 4.97 -2.38 -12.68
N TYR A 158 5.76 -3.17 -13.41
CA TYR A 158 7.14 -2.84 -13.76
C TYR A 158 7.22 -1.57 -14.62
N ALA A 159 6.40 -1.48 -15.66
CA ALA A 159 6.33 -0.30 -16.53
C ALA A 159 5.87 0.96 -15.78
N GLU A 160 4.98 0.81 -14.80
CA GLU A 160 4.51 1.89 -13.93
C GLU A 160 5.53 2.29 -12.85
N GLY A 161 6.60 1.53 -12.66
CA GLY A 161 7.54 1.72 -11.54
C GLY A 161 6.87 1.52 -10.18
N PHE A 162 5.91 0.60 -10.10
CA PHE A 162 5.13 0.36 -8.90
C PHE A 162 5.75 -0.76 -8.07
N GLY A 163 6.59 -0.39 -7.12
CA GLY A 163 7.23 -1.33 -6.20
C GLY A 163 6.73 -1.18 -4.79
N LEU A 164 6.72 -2.27 -4.03
CA LEU A 164 6.38 -2.28 -2.62
C LEU A 164 7.50 -2.89 -1.78
N SER A 165 7.63 -2.39 -0.56
CA SER A 165 8.48 -2.94 0.49
C SER A 165 7.62 -3.16 1.74
N LEU A 166 7.21 -4.39 1.96
CA LEU A 166 6.31 -4.81 3.03
C LEU A 166 7.00 -5.79 3.97
N LEU A 167 6.65 -5.73 5.23
CA LEU A 167 6.98 -6.74 6.23
C LEU A 167 5.68 -7.41 6.66
N TRP A 168 5.53 -8.69 6.34
CA TRP A 168 4.44 -9.49 6.88
C TRP A 168 4.82 -9.98 8.28
N GLN A 169 3.98 -9.67 9.26
CA GLN A 169 4.13 -10.12 10.64
C GLN A 169 3.18 -11.29 10.90
N SER A 170 3.59 -12.17 11.79
CA SER A 170 2.87 -13.42 12.06
C SER A 170 1.51 -13.26 12.75
N ASP A 171 1.17 -12.07 13.21
CA ASP A 171 -0.13 -11.74 13.83
C ASP A 171 -1.21 -11.38 12.79
N ALA A 172 -0.82 -11.00 11.56
CA ALA A 172 -1.74 -10.78 10.47
C ALA A 172 -1.99 -12.06 9.67
N SER A 173 -3.25 -12.32 9.30
CA SER A 173 -3.58 -13.44 8.42
C SER A 173 -3.00 -13.22 7.02
N LEU A 174 -2.76 -14.32 6.27
CA LEU A 174 -2.30 -14.22 4.89
C LEU A 174 -3.33 -13.52 3.99
N GLU A 175 -4.62 -13.69 4.30
CA GLU A 175 -5.72 -13.06 3.58
C GLU A 175 -5.72 -11.54 3.77
N GLU A 176 -5.52 -11.07 5.00
CA GLU A 176 -5.37 -9.64 5.30
C GLU A 176 -4.17 -9.04 4.57
N PHE A 177 -3.02 -9.72 4.63
CA PHE A 177 -1.82 -9.27 3.93
C PHE A 177 -2.00 -9.20 2.41
N LEU A 178 -2.65 -10.20 1.81
CA LEU A 178 -3.01 -10.19 0.38
C LEU A 178 -3.99 -9.05 0.08
N GLY A 179 -4.99 -8.83 0.94
CA GLY A 179 -5.94 -7.74 0.82
C GLY A 179 -5.25 -6.37 0.82
N ASP A 180 -4.29 -6.17 1.71
CA ASP A 180 -3.49 -4.94 1.76
C ASP A 180 -2.71 -4.71 0.46
N ILE A 181 -2.03 -5.74 -0.06
CA ILE A 181 -1.29 -5.62 -1.32
C ILE A 181 -2.24 -5.30 -2.49
N LEU A 182 -3.36 -5.99 -2.59
CA LEU A 182 -4.37 -5.74 -3.62
C LEU A 182 -4.92 -4.32 -3.55
N HIS A 183 -5.13 -3.79 -2.34
CA HIS A 183 -5.53 -2.40 -2.12
C HIS A 183 -4.46 -1.41 -2.61
N HIS A 184 -3.18 -1.67 -2.32
CA HIS A 184 -2.08 -0.82 -2.80
C HIS A 184 -2.09 -0.70 -4.32
N ILE A 185 -2.22 -1.82 -5.03
CA ILE A 185 -2.10 -1.87 -6.48
C ILE A 185 -3.43 -1.68 -7.24
N ASP A 186 -4.56 -1.59 -6.52
CA ASP A 186 -5.91 -1.60 -7.08
C ASP A 186 -6.11 -2.75 -8.08
N ALA A 187 -6.25 -3.96 -7.53
CA ALA A 187 -6.32 -5.19 -8.29
C ALA A 187 -7.35 -6.16 -7.73
N GLN A 188 -7.78 -7.08 -8.59
CA GLN A 188 -8.63 -8.22 -8.23
C GLN A 188 -7.83 -9.51 -8.35
N LEU A 189 -7.89 -10.33 -7.31
CA LEU A 189 -7.35 -11.69 -7.29
C LEU A 189 -8.52 -12.67 -7.24
N TYR A 190 -8.59 -13.56 -8.22
CA TYR A 190 -9.70 -14.51 -8.33
C TYR A 190 -9.24 -15.82 -8.98
N VAL A 191 -10.07 -16.86 -8.87
CA VAL A 191 -9.87 -18.11 -9.60
C VAL A 191 -10.73 -18.08 -10.87
N ASP A 192 -10.10 -18.11 -12.03
CA ASP A 192 -10.84 -18.25 -13.30
C ASP A 192 -11.51 -19.61 -13.38
N ARG A 193 -12.83 -19.63 -13.51
CA ARG A 193 -13.62 -20.85 -13.54
C ARG A 193 -13.38 -21.75 -14.76
N ARG A 194 -12.84 -21.19 -15.82
CA ARG A 194 -12.57 -21.92 -17.07
C ARG A 194 -11.28 -22.71 -16.99
N SER A 195 -10.25 -22.11 -16.43
CA SER A 195 -8.92 -22.70 -16.28
C SER A 195 -8.70 -23.36 -14.91
N GLY A 196 -9.40 -22.89 -13.87
CA GLY A 196 -9.15 -23.25 -12.49
C GLY A 196 -7.92 -22.58 -11.89
N CYS A 197 -7.27 -21.66 -12.61
CA CYS A 197 -6.07 -20.97 -12.19
C CYS A 197 -6.37 -19.67 -11.45
N TRP A 198 -5.48 -19.28 -10.57
CA TRP A 198 -5.46 -17.96 -9.96
C TRP A 198 -5.09 -16.92 -11.00
N GLU A 199 -5.89 -15.85 -11.09
CA GLU A 199 -5.65 -14.71 -11.96
C GLU A 199 -5.53 -13.43 -11.17
N LEU A 200 -4.57 -12.57 -11.58
CA LEU A 200 -4.36 -11.24 -11.03
C LEU A 200 -4.69 -10.21 -12.09
N LYS A 201 -5.68 -9.36 -11.82
CA LYS A 201 -6.15 -8.34 -12.76
C LYS A 201 -6.04 -6.95 -12.14
N LEU A 202 -5.25 -6.09 -12.75
CA LEU A 202 -5.12 -4.69 -12.33
C LEU A 202 -6.31 -3.87 -12.83
N ILE A 203 -6.78 -2.94 -12.02
CA ILE A 203 -7.79 -1.95 -12.38
C ILE A 203 -7.06 -0.72 -12.90
N ARG A 204 -7.20 -0.43 -14.20
CA ARG A 204 -6.49 0.68 -14.86
C ARG A 204 -7.41 1.41 -15.85
N ASP A 205 -6.95 2.58 -16.29
CA ASP A 205 -7.60 3.39 -17.33
C ASP A 205 -7.23 2.86 -18.73
N ASP A 206 -7.63 1.63 -19.01
CA ASP A 206 -7.33 0.93 -20.27
C ASP A 206 -8.59 0.40 -20.98
N ALA A 207 -9.76 0.67 -20.42
CA ALA A 207 -11.03 0.25 -20.99
C ALA A 207 -11.50 1.22 -22.08
N ASP A 208 -11.50 0.77 -23.34
CA ASP A 208 -12.14 1.51 -24.44
C ASP A 208 -13.66 1.32 -24.42
N PRO A 209 -14.44 2.36 -24.07
CA PRO A 209 -15.91 2.26 -24.00
C PRO A 209 -16.57 1.76 -25.28
N GLY A 210 -15.91 1.95 -26.44
CA GLY A 210 -16.41 1.52 -27.74
C GLY A 210 -16.37 0.02 -27.97
N THR A 211 -15.49 -0.70 -27.25
CA THR A 211 -15.26 -2.15 -27.40
C THR A 211 -15.86 -2.97 -26.28
N LEU A 212 -16.33 -2.33 -25.19
CA LEU A 212 -16.86 -3.02 -24.03
C LEU A 212 -18.16 -3.79 -24.33
N PRO A 213 -18.38 -4.93 -23.65
CA PRO A 213 -19.66 -5.62 -23.69
C PRO A 213 -20.79 -4.70 -23.21
N VAL A 214 -21.85 -4.59 -24.02
CA VAL A 214 -23.01 -3.74 -23.70
C VAL A 214 -24.08 -4.58 -23.02
N PHE A 215 -24.58 -4.09 -21.89
CA PHE A 215 -25.73 -4.62 -21.19
C PHE A 215 -26.84 -3.57 -21.17
N ASP A 216 -27.94 -3.91 -21.82
CA ASP A 216 -29.12 -3.06 -22.05
C ASP A 216 -30.36 -3.65 -21.37
N GLU A 217 -31.50 -3.05 -21.60
CA GLU A 217 -32.78 -3.50 -21.05
C GLU A 217 -33.21 -4.90 -21.53
N THR A 218 -32.59 -5.45 -22.55
CA THR A 218 -32.87 -6.82 -23.05
C THR A 218 -31.95 -7.87 -22.41
N SER A 219 -30.81 -7.47 -22.01
CA SER A 219 -29.79 -8.33 -21.40
C SER A 219 -29.81 -8.30 -19.87
N VAL A 220 -30.28 -7.23 -19.24
CA VAL A 220 -30.47 -7.11 -17.80
C VAL A 220 -31.88 -7.60 -17.44
N ILE A 221 -31.91 -8.66 -16.61
CA ILE A 221 -33.18 -9.28 -16.15
C ILE A 221 -33.75 -8.48 -14.98
N ASP A 222 -32.87 -8.07 -14.05
CA ASP A 222 -33.27 -7.27 -12.90
C ASP A 222 -32.17 -6.22 -12.61
N TRP A 223 -32.62 -5.00 -12.39
CA TRP A 223 -31.73 -3.86 -12.11
C TRP A 223 -31.43 -3.66 -10.64
N GLY A 224 -31.97 -4.49 -9.75
CA GLY A 224 -31.73 -4.44 -8.33
C GLY A 224 -31.74 -3.04 -7.72
N GLU A 225 -31.02 -2.89 -6.63
CA GLU A 225 -30.83 -1.59 -5.98
C GLU A 225 -29.53 -0.94 -6.49
N LEU A 226 -29.68 0.07 -7.33
CA LEU A 226 -28.59 0.90 -7.81
C LEU A 226 -28.64 2.27 -7.14
N GLY A 227 -27.55 2.69 -6.54
CA GLY A 227 -27.43 3.98 -5.85
C GLY A 227 -26.15 4.72 -6.23
N ARG A 228 -26.20 6.05 -6.12
CA ARG A 228 -25.01 6.91 -6.16
C ARG A 228 -24.73 7.43 -4.76
N ARG A 229 -23.47 7.59 -4.42
CA ARG A 229 -23.08 8.26 -3.17
C ARG A 229 -23.70 9.66 -3.12
N GLU A 230 -24.19 10.04 -1.95
CA GLU A 230 -24.70 11.39 -1.72
C GLU A 230 -23.55 12.41 -1.75
N ALA A 231 -23.88 13.65 -2.18
CA ALA A 231 -22.87 14.70 -2.27
C ALA A 231 -22.23 15.02 -0.90
N ALA A 232 -22.95 14.79 0.20
CA ALA A 232 -22.46 15.01 1.56
C ALA A 232 -21.39 14.00 1.98
N ASP A 233 -21.36 12.81 1.37
CA ASP A 233 -20.44 11.73 1.69
C ASP A 233 -19.19 11.74 0.79
N LEU A 234 -19.09 12.69 -0.12
CA LEU A 234 -17.96 12.80 -1.03
C LEU A 234 -16.78 13.47 -0.35
N VAL A 235 -15.63 12.84 -0.49
CA VAL A 235 -14.34 13.33 0.00
C VAL A 235 -13.73 14.25 -1.05
N ASN A 236 -13.16 15.38 -0.65
CA ASN A 236 -12.46 16.30 -1.55
C ASN A 236 -10.98 16.52 -1.20
N SER A 237 -10.49 15.82 -0.17
CA SER A 237 -9.07 15.80 0.19
C SER A 237 -8.68 14.42 0.70
N VAL A 238 -7.63 13.83 0.15
CA VAL A 238 -7.09 12.54 0.59
C VAL A 238 -5.67 12.75 1.10
N THR A 239 -5.42 12.29 2.31
CA THR A 239 -4.08 12.23 2.90
C THR A 239 -3.63 10.78 2.89
N VAL A 240 -2.50 10.53 2.25
CA VAL A 240 -1.84 9.21 2.27
C VAL A 240 -0.71 9.24 3.27
N THR A 241 -0.69 8.26 4.15
CA THR A 241 0.45 7.98 5.03
C THR A 241 1.28 6.83 4.46
N PHE A 242 2.60 6.92 4.58
CA PHE A 242 3.54 5.93 4.02
C PHE A 242 4.81 5.84 4.87
N SER A 243 5.61 4.80 4.66
CA SER A 243 6.88 4.59 5.37
C SER A 243 8.03 5.26 4.62
N ASP A 244 8.37 6.50 4.97
CA ASP A 244 9.44 7.23 4.25
C ASP A 244 10.81 6.59 4.49
N ALA A 245 11.41 6.08 3.42
CA ALA A 245 12.71 5.43 3.46
C ALA A 245 13.86 6.38 3.82
N ARG A 246 13.72 7.68 3.59
CA ARG A 246 14.78 8.67 3.84
C ARG A 246 14.87 9.03 5.31
N SER A 247 13.74 9.16 5.97
CA SER A 247 13.66 9.55 7.38
C SER A 247 13.53 8.36 8.33
N ASP A 248 13.19 7.17 7.84
CA ASP A 248 12.74 5.99 8.62
C ASP A 248 11.56 6.33 9.55
N GLN A 249 10.69 7.25 9.11
CA GLN A 249 9.50 7.71 9.83
C GLN A 249 8.27 7.60 8.92
N THR A 250 7.10 7.73 9.50
CA THR A 250 5.86 7.86 8.72
C THR A 250 5.85 9.22 8.03
N GLY A 251 5.86 9.19 6.70
CA GLY A 251 5.62 10.34 5.85
C GLY A 251 4.13 10.52 5.57
N SER A 252 3.73 11.70 5.15
CA SER A 252 2.36 11.94 4.69
C SER A 252 2.33 12.93 3.55
N VAL A 253 1.38 12.72 2.63
CA VAL A 253 1.12 13.59 1.50
C VAL A 253 -0.38 13.78 1.36
N SER A 254 -0.81 15.00 1.04
CA SER A 254 -2.23 15.32 0.84
C SER A 254 -2.47 15.83 -0.57
N VAL A 255 -3.54 15.34 -1.18
CA VAL A 255 -4.04 15.79 -2.49
C VAL A 255 -5.46 16.28 -2.31
N THR A 256 -5.77 17.46 -2.86
CA THR A 256 -7.06 18.12 -2.66
C THR A 256 -7.66 18.56 -4.00
N ASP A 257 -8.93 18.27 -4.20
CA ASP A 257 -9.72 18.79 -5.32
C ASP A 257 -10.24 20.19 -4.97
N THR A 258 -9.52 21.21 -5.41
CA THR A 258 -9.83 22.62 -5.11
C THR A 258 -11.17 23.08 -5.70
N ALA A 259 -11.57 22.51 -6.84
CA ALA A 259 -12.83 22.84 -7.47
C ALA A 259 -14.02 22.36 -6.61
N ARG A 260 -13.93 21.14 -6.08
CA ARG A 260 -14.93 20.60 -5.15
C ARG A 260 -14.94 21.31 -3.81
N VAL A 261 -13.78 21.68 -3.27
CA VAL A 261 -13.71 22.48 -2.04
C VAL A 261 -14.44 23.80 -2.23
N GLN A 262 -14.26 24.49 -3.36
CA GLN A 262 -14.99 25.71 -3.66
C GLN A 262 -16.49 25.49 -3.80
N LEU A 263 -16.90 24.40 -4.46
CA LEU A 263 -18.31 24.05 -4.64
C LEU A 263 -19.00 23.72 -3.32
N MET A 264 -18.32 22.97 -2.44
CA MET A 264 -18.86 22.47 -1.16
C MET A 264 -18.66 23.48 -0.01
N GLY A 265 -17.79 24.46 -0.20
CA GLY A 265 -17.49 25.49 0.81
C GLY A 265 -16.66 24.97 2.02
N GLN A 266 -16.27 23.71 2.01
CA GLN A 266 -15.49 23.09 3.09
C GLN A 266 -14.58 21.97 2.58
N VAL A 267 -13.54 21.65 3.36
CA VAL A 267 -12.68 20.50 3.14
C VAL A 267 -13.25 19.28 3.88
N ILE A 268 -13.51 18.21 3.14
CA ILE A 268 -13.91 16.90 3.68
C ILE A 268 -12.74 15.95 3.38
N ALA A 269 -11.93 15.68 4.41
CA ALA A 269 -10.70 14.92 4.28
C ALA A 269 -10.86 13.48 4.78
N THR A 270 -10.12 12.56 4.16
CA THR A 270 -9.90 11.20 4.66
C THR A 270 -8.41 10.87 4.65
N THR A 271 -8.01 9.90 5.47
CA THR A 271 -6.64 9.40 5.51
C THR A 271 -6.64 7.93 5.11
N VAL A 272 -5.70 7.56 4.25
CA VAL A 272 -5.47 6.18 3.80
C VAL A 272 -4.02 5.84 4.08
N ASP A 273 -3.78 4.63 4.62
CA ASP A 273 -2.44 4.17 4.97
C ASP A 273 -1.90 3.18 3.94
N TYR A 274 -0.68 3.46 3.46
CA TYR A 274 0.04 2.64 2.48
C TYR A 274 1.44 2.28 3.00
N PRO A 275 1.54 1.38 3.99
CA PRO A 275 2.81 1.08 4.66
C PRO A 275 3.88 0.48 3.73
N GLY A 276 3.47 -0.13 2.61
CA GLY A 276 4.38 -0.68 1.61
C GLY A 276 5.06 0.34 0.71
N VAL A 277 4.61 1.58 0.74
CA VAL A 277 5.16 2.68 -0.07
C VAL A 277 6.31 3.35 0.67
N ARG A 278 7.45 3.55 -0.03
CA ARG A 278 8.65 4.12 0.58
C ARG A 278 8.99 5.54 0.14
N PHE A 279 8.37 6.05 -0.92
CA PHE A 279 8.71 7.35 -1.52
C PHE A 279 7.47 8.17 -1.81
N GLU A 280 7.63 9.48 -1.67
CA GLU A 280 6.57 10.47 -1.84
C GLU A 280 5.92 10.43 -3.23
N ALA A 281 6.72 10.24 -4.29
CA ALA A 281 6.19 10.24 -5.66
C ALA A 281 5.13 9.15 -5.89
N LEU A 282 5.33 7.95 -5.34
CA LEU A 282 4.33 6.89 -5.41
C LEU A 282 3.13 7.20 -4.50
N ALA A 283 3.36 7.75 -3.31
CA ALA A 283 2.29 8.14 -2.39
C ALA A 283 1.36 9.21 -3.01
N VAL A 284 1.91 10.20 -3.73
CA VAL A 284 1.12 11.21 -4.47
C VAL A 284 0.22 10.53 -5.51
N ARG A 285 0.77 9.62 -6.31
CA ARG A 285 0.00 8.89 -7.34
C ARG A 285 -1.16 8.10 -6.74
N LEU A 286 -0.95 7.48 -5.57
CA LEU A 286 -2.00 6.76 -4.85
C LEU A 286 -3.05 7.72 -4.30
N ALA A 287 -2.64 8.83 -3.71
CA ALA A 287 -3.56 9.86 -3.24
C ALA A 287 -4.43 10.46 -4.36
N GLU A 288 -3.86 10.68 -5.55
CA GLU A 288 -4.61 11.14 -6.74
C GLU A 288 -5.61 10.09 -7.23
N ARG A 289 -5.19 8.81 -7.25
CA ARG A 289 -6.07 7.69 -7.61
C ARG A 289 -7.26 7.60 -6.66
N ASP A 290 -6.99 7.58 -5.36
CA ASP A 290 -8.03 7.43 -4.34
C ASP A 290 -8.95 8.63 -4.30
N LEU A 291 -8.41 9.85 -4.45
CA LEU A 291 -9.22 11.05 -4.52
C LEU A 291 -10.20 11.00 -5.72
N ARG A 292 -9.77 10.52 -6.89
CA ARG A 292 -10.65 10.36 -8.06
C ARG A 292 -11.85 9.46 -7.75
N GLY A 293 -11.61 8.32 -7.10
CA GLY A 293 -12.66 7.38 -6.70
C GLY A 293 -13.57 7.91 -5.59
N LEU A 294 -13.01 8.59 -4.59
CA LEU A 294 -13.73 9.05 -3.41
C LEU A 294 -14.44 10.39 -3.61
N SER A 295 -13.96 11.21 -4.53
CA SER A 295 -14.56 12.51 -4.83
C SER A 295 -15.75 12.42 -5.78
N SER A 296 -15.98 11.30 -6.43
CA SER A 296 -17.03 11.16 -7.44
C SER A 296 -18.26 10.41 -6.91
N PRO A 297 -19.50 10.81 -7.28
CA PRO A 297 -20.71 10.13 -6.89
C PRO A 297 -20.91 8.88 -7.75
N LEU A 298 -20.01 7.90 -7.57
CA LEU A 298 -20.01 6.66 -8.35
C LEU A 298 -21.27 5.85 -8.12
N LEU A 299 -21.85 5.35 -9.22
CA LEU A 299 -22.93 4.39 -9.19
C LEU A 299 -22.42 3.06 -8.63
N SER A 300 -23.14 2.45 -7.73
CA SER A 300 -22.86 1.11 -7.22
C SER A 300 -24.13 0.35 -6.94
N GLY A 301 -24.06 -0.97 -6.98
CA GLY A 301 -25.17 -1.83 -6.65
C GLY A 301 -25.08 -3.20 -7.29
N GLU A 302 -26.19 -3.90 -7.33
CA GLU A 302 -26.30 -5.25 -7.88
C GLU A 302 -27.28 -5.27 -9.06
N ILE A 303 -26.91 -5.95 -10.14
CA ILE A 303 -27.78 -6.22 -11.29
C ILE A 303 -27.79 -7.72 -11.57
N THR A 304 -28.92 -8.22 -12.07
CA THR A 304 -29.01 -9.59 -12.59
C THR A 304 -29.08 -9.55 -14.10
N VAL A 305 -28.10 -10.15 -14.75
CA VAL A 305 -28.02 -10.20 -16.23
C VAL A 305 -28.29 -11.61 -16.74
N ASN A 306 -28.56 -11.71 -18.03
CA ASN A 306 -28.71 -13.00 -18.68
C ASN A 306 -27.35 -13.75 -18.79
N ARG A 307 -27.33 -14.95 -19.36
CA ARG A 307 -26.15 -15.81 -19.48
C ARG A 307 -24.94 -15.19 -20.20
N ARG A 308 -25.10 -14.05 -20.89
CA ARG A 308 -23.96 -13.29 -21.44
C ARG A 308 -23.00 -12.84 -20.33
N GLY A 309 -23.53 -12.55 -19.15
CA GLY A 309 -22.72 -12.21 -17.97
C GLY A 309 -21.87 -13.37 -17.44
N ALA A 310 -22.12 -14.61 -17.85
CA ALA A 310 -21.34 -15.77 -17.41
C ALA A 310 -19.90 -15.80 -17.93
N ASN A 311 -19.58 -15.02 -18.95
CA ASN A 311 -18.24 -14.90 -19.52
C ASN A 311 -17.41 -13.76 -18.91
N LEU A 312 -17.98 -13.00 -17.99
CA LEU A 312 -17.30 -11.93 -17.30
C LEU A 312 -16.47 -12.48 -16.15
N ASP A 313 -15.40 -11.78 -15.84
CA ASP A 313 -14.53 -12.03 -14.71
C ASP A 313 -14.51 -10.81 -13.77
N PRO A 314 -14.19 -10.96 -12.48
CA PRO A 314 -13.99 -9.83 -11.58
C PRO A 314 -12.96 -8.83 -12.13
N GLY A 315 -13.27 -7.54 -12.03
CA GLY A 315 -12.45 -6.47 -12.61
C GLY A 315 -12.76 -6.16 -14.09
N ASP A 316 -13.64 -6.93 -14.77
CA ASP A 316 -14.06 -6.59 -16.13
C ASP A 316 -14.84 -5.27 -16.15
N ALA A 317 -14.56 -4.46 -17.16
CA ALA A 317 -15.38 -3.29 -17.49
C ALA A 317 -16.51 -3.69 -18.44
N ILE A 318 -17.68 -3.19 -18.18
CA ILE A 318 -18.87 -3.35 -19.04
C ILE A 318 -19.55 -2.00 -19.24
N ARG A 319 -20.32 -1.87 -20.29
CA ARG A 319 -21.13 -0.69 -20.56
C ARG A 319 -22.59 -0.96 -20.29
N LEU A 320 -23.19 -0.13 -19.43
CA LEU A 320 -24.62 -0.13 -19.20
C LEU A 320 -25.30 0.89 -20.12
N ASP A 321 -26.35 0.46 -20.76
CA ASP A 321 -27.14 1.28 -21.67
C ASP A 321 -28.65 1.10 -21.40
N SER A 322 -29.26 2.07 -20.70
CA SER A 322 -30.67 2.09 -20.36
C SER A 322 -31.16 3.54 -20.30
N PRO A 323 -31.61 4.10 -21.41
CA PRO A 323 -32.10 5.47 -21.45
C PRO A 323 -33.26 5.74 -20.49
N ARG A 324 -34.10 4.74 -20.23
CA ARG A 324 -35.21 4.86 -19.26
C ARG A 324 -34.73 5.10 -17.83
N ARG A 325 -33.53 4.66 -17.48
CA ARG A 325 -32.90 4.80 -16.15
C ARG A 325 -31.85 5.89 -16.12
N GLY A 326 -31.62 6.58 -17.24
CA GLY A 326 -30.62 7.62 -17.36
C GLY A 326 -29.18 7.07 -17.49
N PHE A 327 -29.03 5.81 -17.90
CA PHE A 327 -27.73 5.25 -18.22
C PHE A 327 -27.49 5.36 -19.72
N GLU A 328 -26.64 6.28 -20.11
CA GLU A 328 -26.20 6.46 -21.50
C GLU A 328 -24.70 6.13 -21.57
N ALA A 329 -24.36 4.96 -22.10
CA ALA A 329 -22.99 4.47 -22.23
C ALA A 329 -22.19 4.51 -20.91
N THR A 330 -22.85 4.24 -19.78
CA THR A 330 -22.21 4.27 -18.46
C THR A 330 -21.26 3.09 -18.31
N VAL A 331 -19.98 3.35 -18.09
CA VAL A 331 -18.96 2.30 -17.88
C VAL A 331 -18.94 1.93 -16.40
N VAL A 332 -19.09 0.62 -16.12
CA VAL A 332 -19.02 0.08 -14.78
C VAL A 332 -18.07 -1.11 -14.74
N ARG A 333 -17.46 -1.35 -13.59
CA ARG A 333 -16.63 -2.52 -13.34
C ARG A 333 -17.36 -3.54 -12.51
N VAL A 334 -17.15 -4.79 -12.87
CA VAL A 334 -17.68 -5.94 -12.14
C VAL A 334 -16.76 -6.20 -10.94
N VAL A 335 -17.31 -6.09 -9.73
CA VAL A 335 -16.59 -6.35 -8.49
C VAL A 335 -16.72 -7.82 -8.07
N GLU A 336 -17.94 -8.34 -8.20
CA GLU A 336 -18.27 -9.71 -7.78
C GLU A 336 -19.27 -10.33 -8.75
N ILE A 337 -19.14 -11.62 -8.97
CA ILE A 337 -20.01 -12.39 -9.87
C ILE A 337 -20.58 -13.58 -9.10
N ASN A 338 -21.89 -13.66 -9.06
CA ASN A 338 -22.61 -14.82 -8.56
C ASN A 338 -23.39 -15.50 -9.69
N HIS A 339 -22.94 -16.69 -10.04
CA HIS A 339 -23.50 -17.46 -11.17
C HIS A 339 -24.79 -18.21 -10.85
N GLY A 340 -25.28 -18.07 -9.60
CA GLY A 340 -26.46 -18.78 -9.12
C GLY A 340 -26.23 -20.28 -8.93
N ASP A 341 -27.31 -21.00 -8.66
CA ASP A 341 -27.34 -22.45 -8.42
C ASP A 341 -27.66 -23.29 -9.66
N GLY A 342 -27.77 -22.66 -10.83
CA GLY A 342 -28.08 -23.32 -12.09
C GLY A 342 -29.59 -23.57 -12.33
N ARG A 343 -30.46 -23.12 -11.43
CA ARG A 343 -31.92 -23.25 -11.58
C ARG A 343 -32.54 -22.19 -12.47
N ASP A 344 -31.89 -21.05 -12.55
CA ASP A 344 -32.28 -19.95 -13.42
C ASP A 344 -31.16 -19.57 -14.39
N ASN A 345 -31.46 -18.69 -15.36
CA ASN A 345 -30.48 -18.18 -16.32
C ASN A 345 -29.87 -16.84 -15.90
N GLY A 346 -30.13 -16.39 -14.68
CA GLY A 346 -29.60 -15.14 -14.14
C GLY A 346 -28.17 -15.28 -13.67
N VAL A 347 -27.38 -14.24 -13.88
CA VAL A 347 -26.05 -14.04 -13.29
C VAL A 347 -26.11 -12.72 -12.55
N ARG A 348 -25.84 -12.73 -11.23
CA ARG A 348 -25.81 -11.52 -10.42
C ARG A 348 -24.43 -10.91 -10.50
N LEU A 349 -24.39 -9.64 -10.78
CA LEU A 349 -23.17 -8.84 -10.88
C LEU A 349 -23.26 -7.72 -9.86
N ARG A 350 -22.29 -7.65 -8.98
CA ARG A 350 -22.05 -6.47 -8.15
C ARG A 350 -21.16 -5.54 -8.95
N ILE A 351 -21.62 -4.31 -9.15
CA ILE A 351 -20.98 -3.36 -10.05
C ILE A 351 -20.68 -2.05 -9.34
N VAL A 352 -19.63 -1.37 -9.80
CA VAL A 352 -19.27 -0.01 -9.42
C VAL A 352 -18.91 0.77 -10.68
N GLU A 353 -19.36 2.03 -10.77
CA GLU A 353 -19.02 2.91 -11.90
C GLU A 353 -17.50 3.09 -11.97
N ASP A 354 -16.96 3.04 -13.18
CA ASP A 354 -15.53 3.19 -13.40
C ASP A 354 -15.11 4.64 -13.20
N ALA A 355 -14.34 4.90 -12.16
CA ALA A 355 -13.81 6.23 -11.88
C ALA A 355 -12.87 6.75 -12.98
N PHE A 356 -12.25 5.87 -13.76
CA PHE A 356 -11.38 6.24 -14.86
C PHE A 356 -12.15 6.72 -16.09
N ALA A 357 -13.40 6.29 -16.25
CA ALA A 357 -14.27 6.77 -17.34
C ALA A 357 -14.79 8.20 -17.10
N LEU A 358 -14.61 8.74 -15.90
CA LEU A 358 -15.00 10.11 -15.57
C LEU A 358 -13.91 11.09 -16.00
N GLY A 359 -14.33 12.30 -16.45
CA GLY A 359 -13.41 13.36 -16.82
C GLY A 359 -12.44 13.72 -15.71
N ALA A 360 -11.18 13.99 -16.09
CA ALA A 360 -10.15 14.38 -15.12
C ALA A 360 -10.45 15.77 -14.52
N THR A 361 -10.43 15.85 -13.18
CA THR A 361 -10.43 17.12 -12.44
C THR A 361 -9.01 17.60 -12.21
N ALA A 362 -8.82 18.92 -12.12
CA ALA A 362 -7.51 19.47 -11.77
C ALA A 362 -7.20 19.16 -10.29
N LEU A 363 -6.19 18.34 -10.06
CA LEU A 363 -5.72 17.96 -8.73
C LEU A 363 -4.47 18.77 -8.39
N VAL A 364 -4.35 19.16 -7.13
CA VAL A 364 -3.15 19.81 -6.60
C VAL A 364 -2.57 18.89 -5.53
N GLY A 365 -1.45 18.26 -5.88
CA GLY A 365 -0.66 17.43 -4.98
C GLY A 365 0.45 18.26 -4.31
N GLY A 366 0.77 17.92 -3.07
CA GLY A 366 1.89 18.50 -2.34
C GLY A 366 2.18 17.70 -1.07
N ALA A 367 3.42 17.79 -0.57
CA ALA A 367 3.71 17.27 0.75
C ALA A 367 2.71 17.83 1.74
N ALA A 368 2.12 16.98 2.58
CA ALA A 368 1.31 17.44 3.68
C ALA A 368 2.24 18.22 4.62
N GLY A 369 2.34 19.53 4.37
CA GLY A 369 2.87 20.42 5.40
C GLY A 369 2.06 20.20 6.68
N PRO A 370 2.60 20.59 7.85
CA PRO A 370 1.83 20.54 9.08
C PRO A 370 0.49 21.16 8.75
N VAL A 371 -0.58 20.42 9.00
CA VAL A 371 -1.96 20.80 8.65
C VAL A 371 -2.06 22.30 8.91
N ALA A 372 -2.13 23.09 7.84
CA ALA A 372 -2.34 24.51 7.99
C ALA A 372 -3.73 24.64 8.63
N THR A 373 -3.74 24.45 9.93
CA THR A 373 -4.87 24.83 10.77
C THR A 373 -5.03 26.31 10.53
N SER A 374 -6.10 26.56 9.85
CA SER A 374 -6.65 27.86 9.62
C SER A 374 -6.16 28.61 8.38
N PHE A 375 -6.99 28.58 7.36
CA PHE A 375 -7.37 29.83 6.70
C PHE A 375 -8.20 30.74 7.65
N VAL A 376 -7.83 30.80 8.89
CA VAL A 376 -8.19 31.96 9.68
C VAL A 376 -7.23 33.05 9.21
N ALA A 377 -7.67 33.82 8.23
CA ALA A 377 -7.02 35.08 7.95
C ALA A 377 -6.75 35.75 9.30
N ALA A 378 -5.49 36.17 9.53
CA ALA A 378 -5.17 36.88 10.76
C ALA A 378 -6.29 37.89 11.01
N PRO A 379 -6.90 37.93 12.22
CA PRO A 379 -8.06 38.74 12.46
C PRO A 379 -7.78 40.17 12.02
N GLN A 380 -8.46 40.58 10.98
CA GLN A 380 -8.32 41.97 10.48
C GLN A 380 -8.79 42.89 11.58
N PRO A 381 -8.04 43.97 11.87
CA PRO A 381 -8.49 44.97 12.84
C PRO A 381 -9.88 45.46 12.41
N LEU A 382 -10.84 45.41 13.31
CA LEU A 382 -12.17 45.94 13.06
C LEU A 382 -12.04 47.40 12.62
N VAL A 383 -12.45 47.69 11.39
CA VAL A 383 -12.41 49.07 10.80
C VAL A 383 -13.33 50.02 11.52
N ARG A 384 -14.35 49.51 12.19
CA ARG A 384 -15.24 50.28 13.06
C ARG A 384 -15.27 49.63 14.42
N ARG A 385 -14.80 50.35 15.43
CA ARG A 385 -14.92 49.99 16.85
C ARG A 385 -16.01 50.88 17.45
N LEU A 386 -17.08 50.29 17.91
CA LEU A 386 -18.03 50.92 18.79
C LEU A 386 -17.61 50.52 20.21
N VAL A 387 -17.18 51.46 21.00
CA VAL A 387 -16.94 51.29 22.44
C VAL A 387 -18.14 51.91 23.11
N GLU A 388 -19.07 51.06 23.56
CA GLU A 388 -20.15 51.51 24.44
C GLU A 388 -19.74 51.21 25.88
N GLU A 389 -19.96 52.19 26.72
CA GLU A 389 -19.77 52.04 28.16
C GLU A 389 -20.90 51.17 28.70
N ALA A 390 -20.55 49.99 29.23
CA ALA A 390 -21.55 49.09 29.80
C ALA A 390 -22.20 49.75 31.00
N PRO A 391 -23.54 49.69 31.14
CA PRO A 391 -24.22 50.24 32.32
C PRO A 391 -23.60 49.68 33.61
N TYR A 392 -23.39 50.54 34.58
CA TYR A 392 -22.73 50.20 35.86
C TYR A 392 -23.32 48.96 36.55
N TRP A 393 -24.62 48.75 36.44
CA TRP A 393 -25.30 47.61 37.03
C TRP A 393 -24.88 46.28 36.38
N LEU A 394 -24.56 46.27 35.09
CA LEU A 394 -24.09 45.09 34.34
C LEU A 394 -22.66 44.74 34.74
N LEU A 395 -21.81 45.74 34.91
CA LEU A 395 -20.43 45.55 35.38
C LEU A 395 -20.39 45.00 36.80
N VAL A 396 -21.28 45.47 37.69
CA VAL A 396 -21.40 44.95 39.05
C VAL A 396 -21.90 43.53 39.10
N GLN A 397 -22.78 43.13 38.15
CA GLN A 397 -23.34 41.80 38.08
C GLN A 397 -22.30 40.76 37.56
N GLU A 398 -21.46 41.14 36.59
CA GLU A 398 -20.47 40.24 36.00
C GLU A 398 -19.11 40.24 36.73
N LEU A 399 -18.63 41.36 37.21
CA LEU A 399 -17.29 41.50 37.79
C LEU A 399 -17.27 41.55 39.32
N GLY A 400 -18.44 41.63 39.97
CA GLY A 400 -18.54 41.76 41.42
C GLY A 400 -18.12 43.16 41.91
N HIS A 401 -18.48 43.47 43.16
CA HIS A 401 -18.01 44.72 43.81
C HIS A 401 -16.50 44.61 44.09
N THR A 402 -15.68 45.22 43.25
CA THR A 402 -14.32 45.60 43.68
C THR A 402 -14.42 46.95 44.39
N GLN A 403 -14.14 46.95 45.69
CA GLN A 403 -13.88 48.15 46.44
C GLN A 403 -12.59 48.80 45.94
#